data_d492b69b9992cf08ec25c979de68027c
#
_entry.id   d492b69b9992cf08ec25c979de68027c
#
_cell.length_a   1.000
_cell.length_b   1.000
_cell.length_c   1.000
_cell.angle_alpha   90.00
_cell.angle_beta   90.00
_cell.angle_gamma   90.00
#
_symmetry.space_group_name_H-M   'P 1'
#
loop_
_entity.id
_entity.type
_entity.pdbx_description
1 polymer ?
#
loop_
_entity_poly.entity_id
_entity_poly.type
_entity_poly.pdbx_seq_one_letter_code
_entity_poly.pdbx_strand_id
1 'polypeptide(L)'
;MHLDYGPDISGGALFSFLESIGGQEFGMVLGKGGAKVLVDALCAVINTQGGELRSNTRVEEILIENGRAVGVRTSTGEIIKARAVIANVNPALMPNLLAGKEVSGTENAPEIEKLKDFRPGLATMMIHLAMDQLPQWVNEDARSFNYVHIAPYVDEMALTYAHAAAGKLPTNPTLVIGQPTVSDPSRAPEGKHILWIQVRVLPLEITGDSAGSIDGKTWDEIAEVYADRIINNLESYAPGIKSHILARKVLSPSDLERYNPNLIKGDSLGGSHHPAQFFFLRPMPQWIRHRTPIKNLYLCGSGTWPGGGVGGGSGLMVAKLLS
;
A
#
# COMPACT_ATOMS: atom_id res chain seq x y z
N MET A 1 5.14 9.59 -9.78
CA MET A 1 5.70 8.26 -9.45
C MET A 1 5.04 7.57 -8.25
N HIS A 2 4.27 8.28 -7.42
CA HIS A 2 3.59 7.70 -6.26
C HIS A 2 2.15 7.24 -6.54
N LEU A 3 1.69 7.37 -7.78
CA LEU A 3 0.36 6.94 -8.23
C LEU A 3 0.45 5.70 -9.13
N ASP A 4 -0.69 5.14 -9.44
CA ASP A 4 -0.87 3.96 -10.30
C ASP A 4 -1.26 4.32 -11.74
N TYR A 5 -1.15 5.59 -12.12
CA TYR A 5 -1.37 6.06 -13.49
C TYR A 5 -0.27 7.04 -13.92
N GLY A 6 0.02 7.03 -15.22
CA GLY A 6 1.14 7.75 -15.81
C GLY A 6 0.95 9.26 -15.93
N PRO A 7 2.01 9.98 -16.26
CA PRO A 7 1.96 11.43 -16.45
C PRO A 7 1.12 11.87 -17.65
N ASP A 8 0.81 10.96 -18.56
CA ASP A 8 0.00 11.13 -19.77
C ASP A 8 -1.51 11.15 -19.49
N ILE A 9 -1.94 10.75 -18.29
CA ILE A 9 -3.35 10.75 -17.90
C ILE A 9 -3.80 12.18 -17.56
N SER A 10 -4.90 12.61 -18.15
CA SER A 10 -5.52 13.91 -17.85
C SER A 10 -5.86 14.03 -16.36
N GLY A 11 -5.39 15.09 -15.71
CA GLY A 11 -5.50 15.29 -14.27
C GLY A 11 -4.38 14.60 -13.45
N GLY A 12 -3.45 13.88 -14.08
CA GLY A 12 -2.35 13.17 -13.40
C GLY A 12 -1.44 14.07 -12.57
N ALA A 13 -1.26 15.33 -12.96
CA ALA A 13 -0.44 16.29 -12.22
C ALA A 13 -1.07 16.77 -10.91
N LEU A 14 -2.39 16.64 -10.72
CA LEU A 14 -3.10 17.21 -9.57
C LEU A 14 -2.58 16.66 -8.24
N PHE A 15 -2.45 15.34 -8.13
CA PHE A 15 -1.99 14.72 -6.88
C PHE A 15 -0.54 15.07 -6.60
N SER A 16 0.33 15.02 -7.60
CA SER A 16 1.74 15.40 -7.47
C SER A 16 1.91 16.85 -7.00
N PHE A 17 1.06 17.75 -7.51
CA PHE A 17 1.02 19.14 -7.09
C PHE A 17 0.61 19.27 -5.61
N LEU A 18 -0.47 18.59 -5.19
CA LEU A 18 -0.93 18.59 -3.80
C LEU A 18 0.10 17.99 -2.84
N GLU A 19 0.75 16.91 -3.23
CA GLU A 19 1.80 16.26 -2.44
C GLU A 19 3.03 17.18 -2.28
N SER A 20 3.41 17.87 -3.35
CA SER A 20 4.52 18.82 -3.32
C SER A 20 4.25 20.01 -2.40
N ILE A 21 3.04 20.58 -2.45
CA ILE A 21 2.63 21.65 -1.54
C ILE A 21 2.61 21.15 -0.10
N GLY A 22 2.01 19.98 0.15
CA GLY A 22 1.96 19.38 1.47
C GLY A 22 3.36 19.12 2.03
N GLY A 23 4.29 18.61 1.22
CA GLY A 23 5.68 18.40 1.60
C GLY A 23 6.42 19.71 1.92
N GLN A 24 6.14 20.78 1.17
CA GLN A 24 6.72 22.11 1.42
C GLN A 24 6.19 22.74 2.71
N GLU A 25 4.89 22.66 2.95
CA GLU A 25 4.23 23.32 4.08
C GLU A 25 4.46 22.57 5.40
N PHE A 26 4.38 21.24 5.38
CA PHE A 26 4.38 20.41 6.59
C PHE A 26 5.67 19.59 6.77
N GLY A 27 6.50 19.51 5.74
CA GLY A 27 7.70 18.66 5.73
C GLY A 27 7.38 17.16 5.70
N MET A 28 8.42 16.36 5.87
CA MET A 28 8.32 14.91 6.07
C MET A 28 9.07 14.55 7.36
N VAL A 29 8.48 13.65 8.15
CA VAL A 29 9.10 13.17 9.39
C VAL A 29 9.30 11.66 9.36
N LEU A 30 10.37 11.21 10.00
CA LEU A 30 10.65 9.79 10.22
C LEU A 30 10.55 9.48 11.71
N GLY A 31 9.87 8.42 12.07
CA GLY A 31 9.87 7.93 13.45
C GLY A 31 11.27 7.44 13.84
N LYS A 32 11.86 8.00 14.90
CA LYS A 32 13.13 7.51 15.45
C LYS A 32 12.99 6.04 15.87
N GLY A 33 13.88 5.18 15.42
CA GLY A 33 13.82 3.73 15.66
C GLY A 33 12.96 2.94 14.67
N GLY A 34 12.22 3.61 13.77
CA GLY A 34 11.46 2.95 12.70
C GLY A 34 9.95 3.24 12.72
N ALA A 35 9.25 2.73 11.71
CA ALA A 35 7.80 2.94 11.55
C ALA A 35 6.97 2.34 12.70
N LYS A 36 7.51 1.36 13.42
CA LYS A 36 6.86 0.71 14.56
C LYS A 36 6.46 1.70 15.67
N VAL A 37 7.23 2.77 15.87
CA VAL A 37 6.94 3.75 16.91
C VAL A 37 5.56 4.42 16.75
N LEU A 38 5.11 4.61 15.51
CA LEU A 38 3.78 5.15 15.24
C LEU A 38 2.69 4.14 15.64
N VAL A 39 2.88 2.87 15.29
CA VAL A 39 1.95 1.80 15.64
C VAL A 39 1.88 1.64 17.17
N ASP A 40 3.03 1.60 17.85
CA ASP A 40 3.09 1.46 19.30
C ASP A 40 2.39 2.63 20.01
N ALA A 41 2.58 3.85 19.53
CA ALA A 41 1.92 5.04 20.08
C ALA A 41 0.39 4.95 19.93
N LEU A 42 -0.11 4.56 18.76
CA LEU A 42 -1.56 4.38 18.54
C LEU A 42 -2.13 3.25 19.40
N CYS A 43 -1.42 2.13 19.52
CA CYS A 43 -1.80 1.03 20.41
C CYS A 43 -1.86 1.48 21.88
N ALA A 44 -0.88 2.25 22.32
CA ALA A 44 -0.87 2.80 23.69
C ALA A 44 -2.07 3.71 23.95
N VAL A 45 -2.43 4.57 22.99
CA VAL A 45 -3.63 5.44 23.10
C VAL A 45 -4.90 4.60 23.24
N ILE A 46 -5.07 3.56 22.41
CA ILE A 46 -6.24 2.67 22.49
C ILE A 46 -6.34 2.04 23.89
N ASN A 47 -5.24 1.48 24.38
CA ASN A 47 -5.20 0.82 25.68
C ASN A 47 -5.48 1.80 26.84
N THR A 48 -4.92 3.02 26.81
CA THR A 48 -5.15 4.04 27.86
C THR A 48 -6.58 4.56 27.88
N GLN A 49 -7.30 4.46 26.76
CA GLN A 49 -8.72 4.79 26.66
C GLN A 49 -9.65 3.60 26.96
N GLY A 50 -9.10 2.48 27.45
CA GLY A 50 -9.86 1.28 27.80
C GLY A 50 -10.26 0.42 26.60
N GLY A 51 -9.67 0.65 25.43
CA GLY A 51 -9.85 -0.21 24.26
C GLY A 51 -9.03 -1.50 24.38
N GLU A 52 -9.45 -2.54 23.68
CA GLU A 52 -8.78 -3.83 23.60
C GLU A 52 -8.22 -4.06 22.19
N LEU A 53 -6.98 -4.55 22.11
CA LEU A 53 -6.33 -4.95 20.87
C LEU A 53 -6.18 -6.47 20.85
N ARG A 54 -6.74 -7.13 19.85
CA ARG A 54 -6.66 -8.57 19.64
C ARG A 54 -5.89 -8.88 18.36
N SER A 55 -4.61 -9.20 18.50
CA SER A 55 -3.81 -9.72 17.39
C SER A 55 -4.11 -11.20 17.13
N ASN A 56 -3.72 -11.71 15.97
CA ASN A 56 -3.96 -13.09 15.53
C ASN A 56 -5.46 -13.52 15.59
N THR A 57 -6.36 -12.55 15.49
CA THR A 57 -7.80 -12.77 15.56
C THR A 57 -8.44 -12.36 14.24
N ARG A 58 -8.41 -13.27 13.27
CA ARG A 58 -8.99 -13.04 11.94
C ARG A 58 -10.52 -13.03 12.03
N VAL A 59 -11.13 -11.97 11.51
CA VAL A 59 -12.57 -11.89 11.29
C VAL A 59 -12.89 -12.54 9.94
N GLU A 60 -13.85 -13.46 9.93
CA GLU A 60 -14.33 -14.16 8.73
C GLU A 60 -15.71 -13.69 8.28
N GLU A 61 -16.52 -13.20 9.21
CA GLU A 61 -17.89 -12.80 8.92
C GLU A 61 -18.31 -11.59 9.75
N ILE A 62 -19.04 -10.68 9.13
CA ILE A 62 -19.79 -9.62 9.81
C ILE A 62 -21.22 -10.11 9.97
N LEU A 63 -21.67 -10.22 11.22
CA LEU A 63 -22.99 -10.72 11.55
C LEU A 63 -24.04 -9.65 11.35
N ILE A 64 -25.08 -10.00 10.58
CA ILE A 64 -26.19 -9.13 10.25
C ILE A 64 -27.49 -9.73 10.80
N GLU A 65 -28.27 -8.93 11.52
CA GLU A 65 -29.61 -9.26 12.00
C GLU A 65 -30.57 -8.11 11.68
N ASN A 66 -31.65 -8.38 10.99
CA ASN A 66 -32.66 -7.39 10.61
C ASN A 66 -32.07 -6.15 9.89
N GLY A 67 -31.11 -6.38 8.96
CA GLY A 67 -30.46 -5.33 8.19
C GLY A 67 -29.48 -4.44 8.99
N ARG A 68 -29.00 -4.94 10.13
CA ARG A 68 -28.08 -4.23 11.02
C ARG A 68 -26.88 -5.10 11.38
N ALA A 69 -25.69 -4.55 11.37
CA ALA A 69 -24.51 -5.22 11.91
C ALA A 69 -24.61 -5.32 13.44
N VAL A 70 -24.42 -6.52 13.98
CA VAL A 70 -24.55 -6.82 15.42
C VAL A 70 -23.25 -7.37 16.02
N GLY A 71 -22.24 -7.62 15.21
CA GLY A 71 -20.95 -8.14 15.65
C GLY A 71 -20.19 -8.81 14.52
N VAL A 72 -19.20 -9.60 14.91
CA VAL A 72 -18.34 -10.32 13.98
C VAL A 72 -18.14 -11.77 14.46
N ARG A 73 -17.84 -12.67 13.52
CA ARG A 73 -17.36 -14.02 13.78
C ARG A 73 -15.89 -14.13 13.42
N THR A 74 -15.09 -14.69 14.31
CA THR A 74 -13.67 -14.95 14.07
C THR A 74 -13.46 -16.31 13.40
N SER A 75 -12.25 -16.55 12.90
CA SER A 75 -11.83 -17.84 12.32
C SER A 75 -11.85 -19.00 13.33
N THR A 76 -11.85 -18.71 14.62
CA THR A 76 -12.00 -19.72 15.68
C THR A 76 -13.45 -20.02 16.03
N GLY A 77 -14.41 -19.33 15.38
CA GLY A 77 -15.85 -19.46 15.64
C GLY A 77 -16.36 -18.58 16.79
N GLU A 78 -15.50 -17.81 17.46
CA GLU A 78 -15.90 -16.85 18.49
C GLU A 78 -16.81 -15.77 17.90
N ILE A 79 -17.89 -15.43 18.61
CA ILE A 79 -18.79 -14.34 18.26
C ILE A 79 -18.53 -13.15 19.19
N ILE A 80 -18.13 -12.04 18.60
CA ILE A 80 -17.91 -10.77 19.29
C ILE A 80 -19.07 -9.85 18.94
N LYS A 81 -19.98 -9.62 19.92
CA LYS A 81 -21.10 -8.69 19.74
C LYS A 81 -20.65 -7.25 19.85
N ALA A 82 -21.24 -6.36 19.05
CA ALA A 82 -20.93 -4.95 19.03
C ALA A 82 -22.14 -4.09 18.66
N ARG A 83 -22.16 -2.83 19.14
CA ARG A 83 -23.18 -1.83 18.75
C ARG A 83 -23.00 -1.35 17.32
N ALA A 84 -21.76 -1.37 16.82
CA ALA A 84 -21.39 -1.01 15.47
C ALA A 84 -20.14 -1.79 15.05
N VAL A 85 -20.00 -2.07 13.77
CA VAL A 85 -18.82 -2.66 13.17
C VAL A 85 -18.19 -1.62 12.23
N ILE A 86 -16.89 -1.39 12.40
CA ILE A 86 -16.09 -0.50 11.55
C ILE A 86 -15.08 -1.37 10.82
N ALA A 87 -15.29 -1.56 9.52
CA ALA A 87 -14.41 -2.37 8.70
C ALA A 87 -13.29 -1.51 8.10
N ASN A 88 -12.06 -1.73 8.55
CA ASN A 88 -10.86 -1.14 7.95
C ASN A 88 -10.20 -2.18 7.03
N VAL A 89 -10.88 -2.52 5.95
CA VAL A 89 -10.44 -3.51 4.96
C VAL A 89 -10.50 -2.92 3.57
N ASN A 90 -9.78 -3.54 2.62
CA ASN A 90 -9.94 -3.20 1.21
C ASN A 90 -11.41 -3.41 0.80
N PRO A 91 -12.06 -2.43 0.14
CA PRO A 91 -13.46 -2.53 -0.25
C PRO A 91 -13.81 -3.81 -1.01
N ALA A 92 -12.92 -4.30 -1.88
CA ALA A 92 -13.15 -5.53 -2.64
C ALA A 92 -13.29 -6.80 -1.76
N LEU A 93 -12.83 -6.75 -0.51
CA LEU A 93 -12.95 -7.86 0.46
C LEU A 93 -14.28 -7.85 1.23
N MET A 94 -15.00 -6.71 1.23
CA MET A 94 -16.26 -6.57 1.97
C MET A 94 -17.32 -7.60 1.58
N PRO A 95 -17.54 -7.91 0.29
CA PRO A 95 -18.52 -8.94 -0.09
C PRO A 95 -18.27 -10.30 0.56
N ASN A 96 -17.00 -10.69 0.72
CA ASN A 96 -16.64 -11.95 1.35
C ASN A 96 -16.97 -11.97 2.86
N LEU A 97 -16.82 -10.84 3.55
CA LEU A 97 -17.16 -10.69 4.96
C LEU A 97 -18.68 -10.61 5.20
N LEU A 98 -19.45 -10.33 4.14
CA LEU A 98 -20.91 -10.16 4.16
C LEU A 98 -21.65 -11.31 3.44
N ALA A 99 -20.97 -12.42 3.14
CA ALA A 99 -21.52 -13.55 2.39
C ALA A 99 -22.60 -14.37 3.15
N GLY A 100 -22.96 -13.96 4.36
CA GLY A 100 -24.02 -14.60 5.16
C GLY A 100 -25.40 -14.51 4.50
N LYS A 101 -26.28 -15.46 4.85
CA LYS A 101 -27.64 -15.57 4.28
C LYS A 101 -28.51 -14.33 4.48
N GLU A 102 -28.27 -13.57 5.52
CA GLU A 102 -29.01 -12.34 5.87
C GLU A 102 -28.79 -11.17 4.87
N VAL A 103 -27.75 -11.24 4.06
CA VAL A 103 -27.43 -10.22 3.03
C VAL A 103 -27.78 -10.73 1.64
N SER A 104 -27.56 -12.01 1.39
CA SER A 104 -27.86 -12.66 0.11
C SER A 104 -29.37 -12.62 -0.17
N GLY A 105 -29.75 -12.03 -1.31
CA GLY A 105 -31.15 -11.88 -1.69
C GLY A 105 -31.85 -10.63 -1.15
N THR A 106 -31.15 -9.75 -0.42
CA THR A 106 -31.68 -8.44 -0.06
C THR A 106 -31.52 -7.43 -1.20
N GLU A 107 -32.24 -6.31 -1.16
CA GLU A 107 -32.10 -5.19 -2.11
C GLU A 107 -30.67 -4.60 -2.11
N ASN A 108 -29.90 -4.80 -1.06
CA ASN A 108 -28.53 -4.29 -0.89
C ASN A 108 -27.46 -5.22 -1.50
N ALA A 109 -27.79 -6.47 -1.78
CA ALA A 109 -26.83 -7.45 -2.29
C ALA A 109 -26.14 -7.02 -3.59
N PRO A 110 -26.82 -6.46 -4.61
CA PRO A 110 -26.19 -6.00 -5.84
C PRO A 110 -25.22 -4.84 -5.63
N GLU A 111 -25.49 -3.96 -4.66
CA GLU A 111 -24.61 -2.82 -4.36
C GLU A 111 -23.35 -3.27 -3.65
N ILE A 112 -23.48 -4.22 -2.72
CA ILE A 112 -22.32 -4.82 -2.01
C ILE A 112 -21.43 -5.59 -2.98
N GLU A 113 -22.01 -6.39 -3.90
CA GLU A 113 -21.23 -7.11 -4.91
C GLU A 113 -20.42 -6.20 -5.82
N LYS A 114 -20.89 -5.00 -6.13
CA LYS A 114 -20.14 -4.01 -6.92
C LYS A 114 -18.81 -3.58 -6.29
N LEU A 115 -18.63 -3.78 -4.98
CA LEU A 115 -17.33 -3.52 -4.34
C LEU A 115 -16.22 -4.43 -4.85
N LYS A 116 -16.54 -5.59 -5.43
CA LYS A 116 -15.56 -6.45 -6.11
C LYS A 116 -14.92 -5.77 -7.31
N ASP A 117 -15.59 -4.76 -7.89
CA ASP A 117 -15.08 -3.96 -9.01
C ASP A 117 -14.13 -2.84 -8.54
N PHE A 118 -13.91 -2.70 -7.23
CA PHE A 118 -12.94 -1.74 -6.69
C PHE A 118 -11.55 -2.12 -7.15
N ARG A 119 -10.99 -1.28 -8.03
CA ARG A 119 -9.74 -1.55 -8.74
C ARG A 119 -8.55 -1.36 -7.82
N PRO A 120 -7.62 -2.33 -7.76
CA PRO A 120 -6.32 -2.13 -7.14
C PRO A 120 -5.50 -1.12 -7.96
N GLY A 121 -4.52 -0.50 -7.31
CA GLY A 121 -3.45 0.21 -7.98
C GLY A 121 -2.42 -0.75 -8.58
N LEU A 122 -1.38 -0.22 -9.22
CA LEU A 122 -0.28 -1.04 -9.72
C LEU A 122 0.52 -1.65 -8.56
N ALA A 123 1.11 -2.81 -8.82
CA ALA A 123 1.82 -3.56 -7.81
C ALA A 123 3.13 -2.88 -7.37
N THR A 124 3.58 -3.24 -6.20
CA THR A 124 4.83 -2.78 -5.59
C THR A 124 5.64 -4.01 -5.14
N MET A 125 6.96 -3.93 -5.31
CA MET A 125 7.91 -4.87 -4.74
C MET A 125 8.79 -4.11 -3.74
N MET A 126 9.20 -4.77 -2.66
CA MET A 126 10.16 -4.23 -1.70
C MET A 126 11.44 -5.07 -1.71
N ILE A 127 12.60 -4.40 -1.78
CA ILE A 127 13.90 -5.03 -1.62
C ILE A 127 14.55 -4.38 -0.40
N HIS A 128 14.85 -5.19 0.61
CA HIS A 128 15.55 -4.74 1.81
C HIS A 128 17.00 -5.24 1.74
N LEU A 129 17.94 -4.35 1.98
CA LEU A 129 19.38 -4.63 1.96
C LEU A 129 19.99 -4.29 3.31
N ALA A 130 20.76 -5.24 3.87
CA ALA A 130 21.72 -4.95 4.92
C ALA A 130 23.05 -4.57 4.23
N MET A 131 23.64 -3.46 4.65
CA MET A 131 24.79 -2.86 4.00
C MET A 131 25.93 -2.63 5.00
N ASP A 132 27.17 -2.75 4.56
CA ASP A 132 28.33 -2.29 5.34
C ASP A 132 28.75 -0.84 5.03
N GLN A 133 28.22 -0.28 3.95
CA GLN A 133 28.42 1.10 3.56
C GLN A 133 27.17 1.64 2.86
N LEU A 134 26.85 2.92 3.06
CA LEU A 134 25.80 3.60 2.30
C LEU A 134 26.22 3.78 0.83
N PRO A 135 25.24 3.83 -0.10
CA PRO A 135 25.53 4.01 -1.52
C PRO A 135 26.36 5.27 -1.80
N GLN A 136 27.40 5.10 -2.58
CA GLN A 136 28.22 6.22 -3.07
C GLN A 136 27.57 6.79 -4.34
N TRP A 137 26.48 7.54 -4.12
CA TRP A 137 25.73 8.13 -5.23
C TRP A 137 26.62 8.99 -6.12
N VAL A 138 26.48 8.85 -7.44
CA VAL A 138 27.14 9.72 -8.43
C VAL A 138 26.78 11.19 -8.18
N ASN A 139 25.50 11.46 -7.87
CA ASN A 139 25.10 12.77 -7.34
C ASN A 139 25.41 12.81 -5.83
N GLU A 140 26.42 13.56 -5.45
CA GLU A 140 26.89 13.63 -4.05
C GLU A 140 25.84 14.17 -3.08
N ASP A 141 24.96 15.06 -3.51
CA ASP A 141 23.89 15.62 -2.68
C ASP A 141 22.94 14.50 -2.19
N ALA A 142 22.72 13.45 -3.00
CA ALA A 142 21.89 12.33 -2.65
C ALA A 142 22.38 11.53 -1.42
N ARG A 143 23.67 11.67 -1.05
CA ARG A 143 24.26 10.99 0.11
C ARG A 143 23.69 11.51 1.44
N SER A 144 23.20 12.75 1.47
CA SER A 144 22.65 13.38 2.66
C SER A 144 21.15 13.19 2.86
N PHE A 145 20.43 12.69 1.85
CA PHE A 145 18.98 12.52 1.90
C PHE A 145 18.58 11.14 2.45
N ASN A 146 17.48 11.10 3.20
CA ASN A 146 16.89 9.84 3.65
C ASN A 146 16.20 9.08 2.53
N TYR A 147 15.70 9.78 1.51
CA TYR A 147 15.03 9.20 0.36
C TYR A 147 15.64 9.70 -0.93
N VAL A 148 15.95 8.77 -1.81
CA VAL A 148 16.41 9.03 -3.17
C VAL A 148 15.41 8.43 -4.14
N HIS A 149 14.96 9.23 -5.10
CA HIS A 149 14.04 8.78 -6.13
C HIS A 149 14.77 8.61 -7.45
N ILE A 150 14.60 7.46 -8.08
CA ILE A 150 15.11 7.19 -9.43
C ILE A 150 13.92 6.95 -10.33
N ALA A 151 13.78 7.77 -11.35
CA ALA A 151 12.73 7.65 -12.34
C ALA A 151 13.27 8.06 -13.71
N PRO A 152 12.80 7.43 -14.77
CA PRO A 152 13.10 7.87 -16.13
C PRO A 152 12.49 9.26 -16.39
N TYR A 153 12.84 9.86 -17.53
CA TYR A 153 12.21 11.09 -18.01
C TYR A 153 10.70 10.86 -18.24
N VAL A 154 9.94 11.95 -18.36
CA VAL A 154 8.46 11.92 -18.36
C VAL A 154 7.89 11.01 -19.46
N ASP A 155 8.48 11.04 -20.64
CA ASP A 155 8.11 10.18 -21.79
C ASP A 155 8.40 8.68 -21.52
N GLU A 156 9.58 8.39 -20.99
CA GLU A 156 9.95 7.01 -20.58
C GLU A 156 9.13 6.55 -19.37
N MET A 157 8.77 7.46 -18.47
CA MET A 157 7.88 7.16 -17.36
C MET A 157 6.50 6.76 -17.88
N ALA A 158 5.92 7.49 -18.84
CA ALA A 158 4.64 7.13 -19.45
C ALA A 158 4.70 5.71 -20.07
N LEU A 159 5.82 5.37 -20.74
CA LEU A 159 6.03 4.04 -21.28
C LEU A 159 6.14 2.97 -20.18
N THR A 160 6.79 3.28 -19.06
CA THR A 160 6.87 2.38 -17.89
C THR A 160 5.47 2.05 -17.36
N TYR A 161 4.59 3.04 -17.21
CA TYR A 161 3.19 2.82 -16.82
C TYR A 161 2.41 2.01 -17.86
N ALA A 162 2.61 2.28 -19.15
CA ALA A 162 1.98 1.52 -20.23
C ALA A 162 2.40 0.05 -20.22
N HIS A 163 3.69 -0.23 -20.01
CA HIS A 163 4.20 -1.60 -19.87
C HIS A 163 3.55 -2.32 -18.67
N ALA A 164 3.53 -1.70 -17.50
CA ALA A 164 2.92 -2.30 -16.31
C ALA A 164 1.41 -2.55 -16.51
N ALA A 165 0.69 -1.60 -17.09
CA ALA A 165 -0.73 -1.74 -17.41
C ALA A 165 -1.00 -2.88 -18.42
N ALA A 166 -0.05 -3.13 -19.34
CA ALA A 166 -0.10 -4.24 -20.30
C ALA A 166 0.40 -5.59 -19.72
N GLY A 167 0.70 -5.65 -18.44
CA GLY A 167 1.20 -6.86 -17.77
C GLY A 167 2.70 -7.13 -17.99
N LYS A 168 3.45 -6.20 -18.56
CA LYS A 168 4.88 -6.39 -18.82
C LYS A 168 5.74 -5.82 -17.68
N LEU A 169 6.76 -6.58 -17.30
CA LEU A 169 7.78 -6.11 -16.38
C LEU A 169 8.53 -4.91 -17.00
N PRO A 170 8.56 -3.73 -16.36
CA PRO A 170 9.33 -2.60 -16.86
C PRO A 170 10.84 -2.89 -16.85
N THR A 171 11.54 -2.42 -17.90
CA THR A 171 13.01 -2.48 -17.95
C THR A 171 13.63 -1.57 -16.90
N ASN A 172 13.14 -0.32 -16.83
CA ASN A 172 13.58 0.71 -15.90
C ASN A 172 12.38 1.19 -15.07
N PRO A 173 12.00 0.47 -14.01
CA PRO A 173 10.89 0.90 -13.17
C PRO A 173 11.26 2.13 -12.34
N THR A 174 10.25 2.81 -11.81
CA THR A 174 10.46 3.87 -10.83
C THR A 174 10.83 3.30 -9.47
N LEU A 175 11.86 3.87 -8.85
CA LEU A 175 12.37 3.42 -7.56
C LEU A 175 12.28 4.53 -6.52
N VAL A 176 11.85 4.16 -5.32
CA VAL A 176 11.99 4.99 -4.12
C VAL A 176 12.95 4.25 -3.20
N ILE A 177 14.05 4.88 -2.87
CA ILE A 177 15.14 4.27 -2.12
C ILE A 177 15.26 4.99 -0.79
N GLY A 178 15.10 4.25 0.31
CA GLY A 178 15.29 4.77 1.64
C GLY A 178 16.62 4.35 2.22
N GLN A 179 17.36 5.31 2.75
CA GLN A 179 18.63 5.13 3.47
C GLN A 179 18.53 5.77 4.87
N PRO A 180 17.62 5.28 5.73
CA PRO A 180 17.23 5.97 6.96
C PRO A 180 18.34 6.08 8.00
N THR A 181 19.40 5.29 7.90
CA THR A 181 20.57 5.38 8.78
C THR A 181 21.38 6.66 8.59
N VAL A 182 21.12 7.45 7.54
CA VAL A 182 21.68 8.80 7.37
C VAL A 182 21.26 9.70 8.53
N SER A 183 20.01 9.68 8.95
CA SER A 183 19.48 10.51 10.04
C SER A 183 19.24 9.76 11.34
N ASP A 184 19.08 8.44 11.29
CA ASP A 184 18.80 7.59 12.45
C ASP A 184 19.70 6.34 12.45
N PRO A 185 20.96 6.47 12.91
CA PRO A 185 21.89 5.35 12.98
C PRO A 185 21.40 4.18 13.85
N SER A 186 20.43 4.41 14.76
CA SER A 186 19.90 3.36 15.63
C SER A 186 19.16 2.25 14.88
N ARG A 187 18.92 2.41 13.58
CA ARG A 187 18.22 1.42 12.74
C ARG A 187 19.10 0.27 12.26
N ALA A 188 20.39 0.33 12.50
CA ALA A 188 21.34 -0.72 12.16
C ALA A 188 22.41 -0.85 13.28
N PRO A 189 23.13 -1.98 13.38
CA PRO A 189 24.30 -2.08 14.22
C PRO A 189 25.35 -1.03 13.86
N GLU A 190 26.24 -0.71 14.80
CA GLU A 190 27.32 0.25 14.58
C GLU A 190 28.15 -0.10 13.33
N GLY A 191 28.40 0.90 12.49
CA GLY A 191 29.11 0.74 11.22
C GLY A 191 28.36 -0.06 10.15
N LYS A 192 27.07 -0.33 10.36
CA LYS A 192 26.18 -0.97 9.38
C LYS A 192 25.03 -0.07 9.01
N HIS A 193 24.40 -0.40 7.89
CA HIS A 193 23.32 0.40 7.32
C HIS A 193 22.20 -0.49 6.80
N ILE A 194 21.02 0.11 6.66
CA ILE A 194 19.91 -0.49 5.93
C ILE A 194 19.59 0.37 4.73
N LEU A 195 19.31 -0.29 3.63
CA LEU A 195 18.72 0.31 2.45
C LEU A 195 17.44 -0.46 2.13
N TRP A 196 16.36 0.25 1.81
CA TRP A 196 15.19 -0.38 1.25
C TRP A 196 14.85 0.27 -0.09
N ILE A 197 14.39 -0.55 -1.02
CA ILE A 197 14.04 -0.13 -2.37
C ILE A 197 12.59 -0.50 -2.57
N GLN A 198 11.74 0.48 -2.78
CA GLN A 198 10.39 0.30 -3.23
C GLN A 198 10.37 0.40 -4.76
N VAL A 199 10.17 -0.73 -5.40
CA VAL A 199 10.01 -0.82 -6.85
C VAL A 199 8.55 -0.58 -7.17
N ARG A 200 8.26 0.52 -7.82
CA ARG A 200 6.89 0.94 -8.09
C ARG A 200 6.51 0.69 -9.54
N VAL A 201 5.20 0.78 -9.82
CA VAL A 201 4.68 0.66 -11.17
C VAL A 201 4.98 -0.72 -11.76
N LEU A 202 4.54 -1.75 -11.03
CA LEU A 202 4.66 -3.14 -11.46
C LEU A 202 3.31 -3.70 -11.92
N PRO A 203 3.30 -4.68 -12.86
CA PRO A 203 2.06 -5.29 -13.30
C PRO A 203 1.37 -6.08 -12.20
N LEU A 204 0.04 -6.07 -12.18
CA LEU A 204 -0.77 -6.91 -11.31
C LEU A 204 -0.70 -8.39 -11.72
N GLU A 205 -0.58 -8.63 -13.03
CA GLU A 205 -0.41 -9.96 -13.64
C GLU A 205 0.72 -9.88 -14.65
N ILE A 206 1.62 -10.85 -14.63
CA ILE A 206 2.78 -10.88 -15.52
C ILE A 206 2.40 -11.58 -16.81
N THR A 207 2.44 -10.86 -17.93
CA THR A 207 2.23 -11.40 -19.28
C THR A 207 3.52 -11.44 -20.10
N GLY A 208 4.61 -10.83 -19.60
CA GLY A 208 5.91 -10.80 -20.25
C GLY A 208 6.86 -9.77 -19.64
N ASP A 209 7.99 -9.63 -20.27
CA ASP A 209 9.07 -8.71 -19.89
C ASP A 209 9.36 -7.72 -21.02
N SER A 210 9.38 -6.42 -20.74
CA SER A 210 9.66 -5.41 -21.75
C SER A 210 11.11 -5.43 -22.24
N ALA A 211 12.04 -5.96 -21.43
CA ALA A 211 13.44 -6.16 -21.82
C ALA A 211 13.68 -7.51 -22.53
N GLY A 212 12.70 -8.43 -22.49
CA GLY A 212 12.81 -9.75 -23.14
C GLY A 212 13.83 -10.69 -22.50
N SER A 213 14.27 -10.45 -21.27
CA SER A 213 15.33 -11.24 -20.62
C SER A 213 14.85 -12.07 -19.42
N ILE A 214 13.61 -11.86 -18.97
CA ILE A 214 13.00 -12.64 -17.88
C ILE A 214 11.82 -13.43 -18.47
N ASP A 215 11.89 -14.74 -18.31
CA ASP A 215 10.82 -15.66 -18.67
C ASP A 215 10.23 -16.24 -17.38
N GLY A 216 8.94 -16.05 -17.19
CA GLY A 216 8.19 -16.47 -16.00
C GLY A 216 6.89 -15.66 -15.89
N LYS A 217 5.87 -16.25 -15.27
CA LYS A 217 4.52 -15.68 -15.21
C LYS A 217 4.03 -15.37 -13.82
N THR A 218 4.77 -15.78 -12.82
CA THR A 218 4.40 -15.55 -11.42
C THR A 218 5.51 -14.83 -10.68
N TRP A 219 5.13 -14.05 -9.69
CA TRP A 219 6.10 -13.37 -8.84
C TRP A 219 6.98 -14.35 -8.05
N ASP A 220 6.49 -15.53 -7.71
CA ASP A 220 7.26 -16.56 -7.02
C ASP A 220 8.40 -17.11 -7.89
N GLU A 221 8.23 -17.12 -9.22
CA GLU A 221 9.27 -17.55 -10.17
C GLU A 221 10.33 -16.47 -10.42
N ILE A 222 9.92 -15.19 -10.47
CA ILE A 222 10.78 -14.15 -11.05
C ILE A 222 11.25 -13.08 -10.07
N ALA A 223 10.76 -13.05 -8.83
CA ALA A 223 11.02 -11.96 -7.89
C ALA A 223 12.52 -11.71 -7.67
N GLU A 224 13.31 -12.76 -7.46
CA GLU A 224 14.75 -12.63 -7.23
C GLU A 224 15.50 -12.18 -8.49
N VAL A 225 15.15 -12.72 -9.67
CA VAL A 225 15.77 -12.32 -10.94
C VAL A 225 15.43 -10.87 -11.28
N TYR A 226 14.18 -10.46 -10.99
CA TYR A 226 13.81 -9.06 -11.19
C TYR A 226 14.49 -8.12 -10.20
N ALA A 227 14.67 -8.55 -8.94
CA ALA A 227 15.45 -7.82 -7.96
C ALA A 227 16.92 -7.66 -8.38
N ASP A 228 17.52 -8.69 -9.02
CA ASP A 228 18.87 -8.58 -9.60
C ASP A 228 18.93 -7.50 -10.68
N ARG A 229 17.92 -7.40 -11.56
CA ARG A 229 17.82 -6.30 -12.54
C ARG A 229 17.81 -4.94 -11.84
N ILE A 230 17.02 -4.78 -10.78
CA ILE A 230 16.92 -3.53 -10.03
C ILE A 230 18.28 -3.14 -9.43
N ILE A 231 18.96 -4.09 -8.78
CA ILE A 231 20.27 -3.84 -8.20
C ILE A 231 21.31 -3.56 -9.29
N ASN A 232 21.22 -4.24 -10.44
CA ASN A 232 22.08 -3.94 -11.59
C ASN A 232 21.86 -2.52 -12.11
N ASN A 233 20.61 -2.05 -12.19
CA ASN A 233 20.32 -0.70 -12.61
C ASN A 233 20.87 0.34 -11.63
N LEU A 234 20.91 0.03 -10.33
CA LEU A 234 21.48 0.93 -9.33
C LEU A 234 22.98 1.16 -9.47
N GLU A 235 23.73 0.23 -10.06
CA GLU A 235 25.18 0.39 -10.29
C GLU A 235 25.51 1.64 -11.13
N SER A 236 24.60 2.07 -12.02
CA SER A 236 24.81 3.29 -12.81
C SER A 236 24.64 4.58 -12.00
N TYR A 237 23.92 4.52 -10.88
CA TYR A 237 23.65 5.65 -10.00
C TYR A 237 24.52 5.64 -8.73
N ALA A 238 24.93 4.44 -8.30
CA ALA A 238 25.77 4.20 -7.11
C ALA A 238 26.79 3.10 -7.43
N PRO A 239 27.88 3.42 -8.15
CA PRO A 239 28.87 2.44 -8.54
C PRO A 239 29.46 1.68 -7.35
N GLY A 240 29.59 0.38 -7.50
CA GLY A 240 30.12 -0.51 -6.46
C GLY A 240 29.10 -0.93 -5.36
N ILE A 241 27.84 -0.51 -5.46
CA ILE A 241 26.82 -0.80 -4.44
C ILE A 241 26.71 -2.28 -4.11
N LYS A 242 26.84 -3.15 -5.11
CA LYS A 242 26.74 -4.61 -4.94
C LYS A 242 27.75 -5.18 -3.97
N SER A 243 28.97 -4.65 -3.97
CA SER A 243 30.05 -5.12 -3.10
C SER A 243 29.80 -4.81 -1.62
N HIS A 244 28.88 -3.90 -1.33
CA HIS A 244 28.50 -3.46 0.01
C HIS A 244 27.23 -4.13 0.54
N ILE A 245 26.61 -5.03 -0.22
CA ILE A 245 25.41 -5.76 0.21
C ILE A 245 25.85 -6.99 1.04
N LEU A 246 25.49 -6.99 2.32
CA LEU A 246 25.74 -8.10 3.24
C LEU A 246 24.64 -9.15 3.17
N ALA A 247 23.41 -8.72 3.02
CA ALA A 247 22.24 -9.60 2.88
C ALA A 247 21.11 -8.86 2.20
N ARG A 248 20.20 -9.59 1.57
CA ARG A 248 18.97 -9.05 1.00
C ARG A 248 17.73 -9.86 1.38
N LYS A 249 16.60 -9.19 1.41
CA LYS A 249 15.26 -9.79 1.47
C LYS A 249 14.40 -9.14 0.43
N VAL A 250 13.86 -9.94 -0.48
CA VAL A 250 12.88 -9.51 -1.48
C VAL A 250 11.49 -9.84 -0.95
N LEU A 251 10.57 -8.90 -1.07
CA LEU A 251 9.14 -9.08 -0.86
C LEU A 251 8.44 -8.74 -2.17
N SER A 252 8.02 -9.77 -2.88
CA SER A 252 7.28 -9.64 -4.12
C SER A 252 5.88 -9.08 -3.89
N PRO A 253 5.15 -8.64 -4.93
CA PRO A 253 3.73 -8.32 -4.82
C PRO A 253 2.89 -9.42 -4.18
N SER A 254 3.15 -10.69 -4.50
CA SER A 254 2.48 -11.83 -3.88
C SER A 254 2.83 -12.00 -2.40
N ASP A 255 4.08 -11.70 -2.01
CA ASP A 255 4.47 -11.70 -0.60
C ASP A 255 3.75 -10.62 0.18
N LEU A 256 3.64 -9.40 -0.37
CA LEU A 256 2.93 -8.31 0.27
C LEU A 256 1.45 -8.67 0.52
N GLU A 257 0.77 -9.28 -0.44
CA GLU A 257 -0.61 -9.75 -0.27
C GLU A 257 -0.69 -10.88 0.76
N ARG A 258 0.26 -11.81 0.79
CA ARG A 258 0.34 -12.88 1.81
C ARG A 258 0.51 -12.31 3.23
N TYR A 259 1.33 -11.25 3.38
CA TYR A 259 1.51 -10.56 4.66
C TYR A 259 0.26 -9.78 5.09
N ASN A 260 -0.41 -9.14 4.14
CA ASN A 260 -1.60 -8.36 4.41
C ASN A 260 -2.59 -8.49 3.23
N PRO A 261 -3.68 -9.27 3.40
CA PRO A 261 -4.68 -9.46 2.34
C PRO A 261 -5.34 -8.18 1.81
N ASN A 262 -5.21 -7.05 2.52
CA ASN A 262 -5.66 -5.76 2.02
C ASN A 262 -4.79 -5.20 0.88
N LEU A 263 -3.56 -5.71 0.73
CA LEU A 263 -2.64 -5.34 -0.35
C LEU A 263 -2.88 -6.22 -1.57
N ILE A 264 -4.08 -6.17 -2.11
CA ILE A 264 -4.54 -7.04 -3.23
C ILE A 264 -3.55 -6.93 -4.39
N LYS A 265 -3.01 -8.09 -4.83
CA LYS A 265 -2.00 -8.18 -5.91
C LYS A 265 -0.75 -7.30 -5.67
N GLY A 266 -0.44 -6.99 -4.43
CA GLY A 266 0.70 -6.14 -4.07
C GLY A 266 0.47 -4.64 -4.22
N ASP A 267 -0.79 -4.20 -4.37
CA ASP A 267 -1.13 -2.78 -4.35
C ASP A 267 -0.88 -2.17 -2.96
N SER A 268 0.13 -1.34 -2.84
CA SER A 268 0.49 -0.64 -1.60
C SER A 268 -0.27 0.67 -1.37
N LEU A 269 -1.14 1.08 -2.30
CA LEU A 269 -1.92 2.31 -2.24
C LEU A 269 -3.30 2.11 -1.62
N GLY A 270 -3.75 0.85 -1.52
CA GLY A 270 -5.08 0.51 -1.01
C GLY A 270 -6.19 0.88 -1.99
N GLY A 271 -5.98 0.58 -3.25
CA GLY A 271 -6.84 0.85 -4.39
C GLY A 271 -6.32 1.94 -5.32
N SER A 272 -6.67 1.85 -6.60
CA SER A 272 -6.28 2.80 -7.64
C SER A 272 -6.65 4.24 -7.25
N HIS A 273 -5.73 5.16 -7.45
CA HIS A 273 -5.95 6.61 -7.32
C HIS A 273 -6.30 7.27 -8.65
N HIS A 274 -6.63 6.47 -9.66
CA HIS A 274 -7.12 7.00 -10.93
C HIS A 274 -8.33 7.94 -10.68
N PRO A 275 -8.44 9.08 -11.38
CA PRO A 275 -9.53 10.06 -11.16
C PRO A 275 -10.94 9.45 -11.14
N ALA A 276 -11.17 8.37 -11.88
CA ALA A 276 -12.43 7.63 -11.87
C ALA A 276 -12.74 6.86 -10.56
N GLN A 277 -11.80 6.74 -9.65
CA GLN A 277 -11.95 6.03 -8.36
C GLN A 277 -11.34 6.84 -7.21
N PHE A 278 -11.19 8.15 -7.35
CA PHE A 278 -10.54 8.97 -6.34
C PHE A 278 -11.51 9.97 -5.71
N PHE A 279 -11.12 10.60 -4.62
CA PHE A 279 -11.94 11.54 -3.86
C PHE A 279 -13.33 10.97 -3.53
N PHE A 280 -14.39 11.68 -3.91
CA PHE A 280 -15.78 11.32 -3.65
C PHE A 280 -16.31 10.15 -4.51
N LEU A 281 -15.51 9.58 -5.37
CA LEU A 281 -15.82 8.32 -6.08
C LEU A 281 -15.31 7.07 -5.34
N ARG A 282 -14.72 7.23 -4.14
CA ARG A 282 -14.05 6.16 -3.40
C ARG A 282 -14.81 5.78 -2.11
N PRO A 283 -15.12 4.52 -1.86
CA PRO A 283 -14.90 3.34 -2.71
C PRO A 283 -15.85 3.29 -3.92
N MET A 284 -16.99 3.94 -3.83
CA MET A 284 -18.02 4.12 -4.83
C MET A 284 -18.88 5.34 -4.47
N PRO A 285 -19.55 5.98 -5.43
CA PRO A 285 -20.27 7.24 -5.19
C PRO A 285 -21.30 7.19 -4.06
N GLN A 286 -21.93 6.05 -3.84
CA GLN A 286 -22.96 5.87 -2.82
C GLN A 286 -22.38 5.80 -1.39
N TRP A 287 -21.10 5.44 -1.22
CA TRP A 287 -20.48 5.15 0.08
C TRP A 287 -19.45 6.20 0.52
N ILE A 288 -19.46 7.38 -0.06
CA ILE A 288 -18.48 8.45 0.21
C ILE A 288 -18.47 8.95 1.66
N ARG A 289 -19.55 8.71 2.41
CA ARG A 289 -19.69 9.13 3.81
C ARG A 289 -19.37 8.02 4.80
N HIS A 290 -18.60 7.02 4.41
CA HIS A 290 -18.24 5.88 5.26
C HIS A 290 -19.39 4.98 5.74
N ARG A 291 -20.64 5.33 5.41
CA ARG A 291 -21.83 4.53 5.71
C ARG A 291 -22.04 3.50 4.62
N THR A 292 -22.42 2.30 5.03
CA THR A 292 -22.91 1.26 4.12
C THR A 292 -24.45 1.23 4.13
N PRO A 293 -25.10 0.52 3.23
CA PRO A 293 -26.55 0.31 3.30
C PRO A 293 -26.98 -0.53 4.51
N ILE A 294 -26.05 -1.24 5.15
CA ILE A 294 -26.32 -2.01 6.36
C ILE A 294 -26.16 -1.08 7.57
N LYS A 295 -27.21 -0.98 8.39
CA LYS A 295 -27.17 -0.14 9.60
C LYS A 295 -26.05 -0.60 10.54
N ASN A 296 -25.39 0.36 11.17
CA ASN A 296 -24.29 0.14 12.12
C ASN A 296 -23.03 -0.52 11.50
N LEU A 297 -22.94 -0.61 10.18
CA LEU A 297 -21.76 -1.03 9.46
C LEU A 297 -21.12 0.18 8.77
N TYR A 298 -19.86 0.44 9.07
CA TYR A 298 -19.08 1.53 8.51
C TYR A 298 -17.82 0.98 7.83
N LEU A 299 -17.38 1.67 6.77
CA LEU A 299 -16.13 1.35 6.09
C LEU A 299 -15.14 2.52 6.28
N CYS A 300 -13.90 2.23 6.63
CA CYS A 300 -12.82 3.20 6.73
C CYS A 300 -11.51 2.66 6.15
N GLY A 301 -10.44 3.42 6.25
CA GLY A 301 -9.12 3.06 5.74
C GLY A 301 -8.82 3.65 4.36
N SER A 302 -7.70 3.23 3.77
CA SER A 302 -7.18 3.74 2.50
C SER A 302 -8.12 3.52 1.31
N GLY A 303 -8.97 2.48 1.37
CA GLY A 303 -9.98 2.19 0.36
C GLY A 303 -11.17 3.15 0.35
N THR A 304 -11.25 4.10 1.29
CA THR A 304 -12.35 5.08 1.41
C THR A 304 -11.84 6.51 1.26
N TRP A 305 -12.77 7.50 1.23
CA TRP A 305 -12.41 8.91 1.31
C TRP A 305 -11.58 9.20 2.59
N PRO A 306 -10.51 10.00 2.57
CA PRO A 306 -9.97 10.77 1.44
C PRO A 306 -9.03 9.98 0.51
N GLY A 307 -8.75 8.72 0.76
CA GLY A 307 -7.88 7.88 -0.05
C GLY A 307 -6.68 7.33 0.71
N GLY A 308 -5.71 6.77 -0.02
CA GLY A 308 -4.49 6.21 0.53
C GLY A 308 -3.56 7.27 1.09
N GLY A 309 -2.63 6.80 1.91
CA GLY A 309 -1.65 7.61 2.64
C GLY A 309 -1.62 7.23 4.12
N VAL A 310 -0.54 7.60 4.82
CA VAL A 310 -0.44 7.41 6.27
C VAL A 310 -1.22 8.53 6.95
N GLY A 311 -2.51 8.30 7.18
CA GLY A 311 -3.37 9.33 7.76
C GLY A 311 -4.57 8.75 8.52
N GLY A 312 -5.03 9.49 9.53
CA GLY A 312 -6.20 9.13 10.34
C GLY A 312 -7.53 9.71 9.82
N GLY A 313 -7.53 10.34 8.63
CA GLY A 313 -8.68 11.11 8.14
C GLY A 313 -9.99 10.31 8.06
N SER A 314 -9.95 9.13 7.44
CA SER A 314 -11.15 8.28 7.33
C SER A 314 -11.65 7.79 8.69
N GLY A 315 -10.73 7.41 9.59
CA GLY A 315 -11.08 7.01 10.96
C GLY A 315 -11.70 8.16 11.78
N LEU A 316 -11.14 9.37 11.66
CA LEU A 316 -11.71 10.57 12.29
C LEU A 316 -13.13 10.86 11.79
N MET A 317 -13.36 10.71 10.49
CA MET A 317 -14.69 10.93 9.91
C MET A 317 -15.70 9.91 10.42
N VAL A 318 -15.32 8.62 10.53
CA VAL A 318 -16.18 7.59 11.13
C VAL A 318 -16.43 7.88 12.62
N ALA A 319 -15.41 8.26 13.38
CA ALA A 319 -15.58 8.63 14.78
C ALA A 319 -16.62 9.74 14.96
N LYS A 320 -16.58 10.80 14.14
CA LYS A 320 -17.59 11.88 14.14
C LYS A 320 -19.01 11.42 13.74
N LEU A 321 -19.14 10.30 13.04
CA LEU A 321 -20.47 9.72 12.72
C LEU A 321 -21.05 8.91 13.88
N LEU A 322 -20.21 8.50 14.83
CA LEU A 322 -20.57 7.65 15.97
C LEU A 322 -20.73 8.44 17.28
N SER A 323 -20.18 9.65 17.33
CA SER A 323 -20.35 10.59 18.44
C SER A 323 -21.71 11.32 18.33
#